data_80786669f32a129173ded35788f7045e
#
_entry.id   80786669f32a129173ded35788f7045e
#
_cell.length_a   1.000
_cell.length_b   1.000
_cell.length_c   1.000
_cell.angle_alpha   90.00
_cell.angle_beta   90.00
_cell.angle_gamma   90.00
#
_symmetry.space_group_name_H-M   'P 1'
#
loop_
_entity.id
_entity.type
_entity.pdbx_description
1 polymer ?
#
loop_
_entity_poly.entity_id
_entity_poly.type
_entity_poly.pdbx_seq_one_letter_code
_entity_poly.pdbx_strand_id
1 'polypeptide(L)'
;MGKLLKFLKPYAGAVVAIICILVVQAYCDLSLPTYTSDIVNVGIQQGGIDETVPDTISKKDLNHLLLLVPSDKQELVKNAYTKSTKKYDYKGTVMELKSSVKEDDKKMEKLSDILGKPMLLAAGFDSGSDMTQRIEDQMRTNMKKQVEAKQAEAKAQMEKAQKEAEDKINAQFADALAAAQTPEAKAQVQAQMQAAAQQVQTQMQEAQKKAAAQMSEVPDFDKMDIYDMLNFMGAEGRDALIKQMNKQMNSMQDSIIEQAASTYIKDAYTHVGIDTDQIETSYILHTGAKMLALAFLGMAASIMVGLLASRVGAGVGRGLRENVFRKVVGFSNAEFDKFSTASLITRSTNDIQQIQLLIVMILRMVLYAPIMAIGGIWKVFHTNVSMSWIIGLAVAIIVVIVGFLFFVVMPKFKLIQNQVDRLNLVSREILTGLSVIRAFGTQKHEEERFDDANKALTKTNLFVNRAMTFMMPL
;
A
#
# COMPACT_ATOMS: atom_id res chain seq x y z
N MET A 1 -14.43 36.90 -20.94
CA MET A 1 -14.98 35.56 -20.67
C MET A 1 -16.51 35.54 -20.57
N GLY A 2 -17.19 36.38 -19.76
CA GLY A 2 -18.67 36.31 -19.62
C GLY A 2 -19.49 36.48 -20.88
N LYS A 3 -19.01 37.24 -21.87
CA LYS A 3 -19.71 37.39 -23.18
C LYS A 3 -19.64 36.12 -24.06
N LEU A 4 -18.58 35.30 -23.95
CA LEU A 4 -18.44 34.03 -24.64
C LEU A 4 -19.38 32.95 -24.08
N LEU A 5 -19.66 32.96 -22.78
CA LEU A 5 -20.60 32.06 -22.14
C LEU A 5 -22.02 32.17 -22.70
N LYS A 6 -22.39 33.36 -23.21
CA LYS A 6 -23.69 33.59 -23.85
C LYS A 6 -23.85 32.78 -25.14
N PHE A 7 -22.77 32.55 -25.89
CA PHE A 7 -22.75 31.75 -27.09
C PHE A 7 -22.68 30.24 -26.82
N LEU A 8 -22.31 29.82 -25.61
CA LEU A 8 -22.37 28.45 -25.17
C LEU A 8 -23.76 28.01 -24.69
N LYS A 9 -24.64 28.97 -24.33
CA LYS A 9 -25.98 28.68 -23.82
C LYS A 9 -26.80 27.71 -24.73
N PRO A 10 -26.81 27.85 -26.06
CA PRO A 10 -27.52 26.90 -26.94
C PRO A 10 -26.94 25.47 -26.92
N TYR A 11 -25.71 25.31 -26.47
CA TYR A 11 -24.96 24.03 -26.38
C TYR A 11 -24.85 23.51 -24.96
N ALA A 12 -25.63 24.04 -23.99
CA ALA A 12 -25.54 23.68 -22.59
C ALA A 12 -25.67 22.16 -22.35
N GLY A 13 -26.57 21.48 -23.07
CA GLY A 13 -26.70 20.03 -23.01
C GLY A 13 -25.43 19.28 -23.44
N ALA A 14 -24.77 19.75 -24.51
CA ALA A 14 -23.51 19.17 -24.95
C ALA A 14 -22.36 19.44 -23.96
N VAL A 15 -22.33 20.62 -23.32
CA VAL A 15 -21.34 20.96 -22.28
C VAL A 15 -21.52 20.06 -21.06
N VAL A 16 -22.75 19.84 -20.60
CA VAL A 16 -23.05 18.91 -19.51
C VAL A 16 -22.63 17.49 -19.86
N ALA A 17 -22.96 17.03 -21.08
CA ALA A 17 -22.51 15.71 -21.54
C ALA A 17 -20.98 15.59 -21.56
N ILE A 18 -20.26 16.62 -22.01
CA ILE A 18 -18.79 16.67 -21.96
C ILE A 18 -18.30 16.51 -20.52
N ILE A 19 -18.87 17.24 -19.55
CA ILE A 19 -18.48 17.16 -18.15
C ILE A 19 -18.69 15.73 -17.60
N CYS A 20 -19.85 15.13 -17.86
CA CYS A 20 -20.14 13.74 -17.44
C CYS A 20 -19.13 12.75 -18.03
N ILE A 21 -18.81 12.86 -19.33
CA ILE A 21 -17.85 11.98 -19.99
C ILE A 21 -16.42 12.23 -19.47
N LEU A 22 -16.05 13.49 -19.16
CA LEU A 22 -14.76 13.82 -18.54
C LEU A 22 -14.62 13.20 -17.14
N VAL A 23 -15.71 13.11 -16.37
CA VAL A 23 -15.70 12.40 -15.07
C VAL A 23 -15.44 10.91 -15.28
N VAL A 24 -16.08 10.27 -16.26
CA VAL A 24 -15.82 8.87 -16.60
C VAL A 24 -14.36 8.69 -17.05
N GLN A 25 -13.87 9.57 -17.92
CA GLN A 25 -12.47 9.54 -18.35
C GLN A 25 -11.50 9.67 -17.17
N ALA A 26 -11.73 10.63 -16.29
CA ALA A 26 -10.90 10.83 -15.11
C ALA A 26 -10.90 9.60 -14.18
N TYR A 27 -12.06 8.96 -13.99
CA TYR A 27 -12.14 7.71 -13.23
C TYR A 27 -11.30 6.60 -13.88
N CYS A 28 -11.38 6.44 -15.20
CA CYS A 28 -10.55 5.47 -15.93
C CYS A 28 -9.05 5.76 -15.73
N ASP A 29 -8.63 7.01 -15.97
CA ASP A 29 -7.22 7.40 -15.90
C ASP A 29 -6.65 7.27 -14.48
N LEU A 30 -7.44 7.58 -13.43
CA LEU A 30 -7.04 7.43 -12.03
C LEU A 30 -7.06 5.97 -11.55
N SER A 31 -7.79 5.08 -12.21
CA SER A 31 -7.88 3.66 -11.82
C SER A 31 -6.82 2.79 -12.46
N LEU A 32 -6.28 3.15 -13.63
CA LEU A 32 -5.23 2.39 -14.32
C LEU A 32 -3.99 2.09 -13.44
N PRO A 33 -3.43 3.06 -12.68
CA PRO A 33 -2.30 2.78 -11.79
C PRO A 33 -2.60 1.75 -10.71
N THR A 34 -3.86 1.67 -10.23
CA THR A 34 -4.27 0.68 -9.23
C THR A 34 -4.17 -0.73 -9.80
N TYR A 35 -4.74 -0.97 -10.97
CA TYR A 35 -4.64 -2.28 -11.63
C TYR A 35 -3.18 -2.66 -11.96
N THR A 36 -2.34 -1.68 -12.31
CA THR A 36 -0.90 -1.93 -12.48
C THR A 36 -0.25 -2.36 -11.18
N SER A 37 -0.59 -1.71 -10.07
CA SER A 37 -0.15 -2.08 -8.73
C SER A 37 -0.62 -3.48 -8.35
N ASP A 38 -1.89 -3.82 -8.62
CA ASP A 38 -2.47 -5.13 -8.33
C ASP A 38 -1.77 -6.25 -9.12
N ILE A 39 -1.46 -6.02 -10.40
CA ILE A 39 -0.69 -6.98 -11.21
C ILE A 39 0.70 -7.22 -10.62
N VAL A 40 1.39 -6.16 -10.16
CA VAL A 40 2.75 -6.30 -9.61
C VAL A 40 2.71 -6.89 -8.20
N ASN A 41 1.91 -6.32 -7.31
CA ASN A 41 1.91 -6.71 -5.90
C ASN A 41 1.20 -8.06 -5.69
N VAL A 42 -0.05 -8.17 -6.13
CA VAL A 42 -0.83 -9.39 -5.94
C VAL A 42 -0.46 -10.43 -7.01
N GLY A 43 -0.44 -10.03 -8.30
CA GLY A 43 -0.16 -10.96 -9.38
C GLY A 43 1.23 -11.57 -9.26
N ILE A 44 2.28 -10.75 -9.28
CA ILE A 44 3.67 -11.24 -9.37
C ILE A 44 4.25 -11.53 -7.97
N GLN A 45 4.15 -10.59 -7.02
CA GLN A 45 4.81 -10.76 -5.72
C GLN A 45 4.11 -11.76 -4.81
N GLN A 46 2.77 -11.79 -4.84
CA GLN A 46 1.96 -12.70 -4.02
C GLN A 46 1.48 -13.95 -4.78
N GLY A 47 1.91 -14.13 -6.06
CA GLY A 47 1.53 -15.30 -6.86
C GLY A 47 0.04 -15.38 -7.18
N GLY A 48 -0.61 -14.24 -7.36
CA GLY A 48 -2.04 -14.15 -7.69
C GLY A 48 -2.99 -14.35 -6.50
N ILE A 49 -2.47 -14.45 -5.28
CA ILE A 49 -3.23 -14.69 -4.05
C ILE A 49 -3.55 -13.34 -3.41
N ASP A 50 -4.79 -12.88 -3.58
CA ASP A 50 -5.34 -11.63 -3.00
C ASP A 50 -6.03 -11.89 -1.65
N GLU A 51 -6.04 -13.12 -1.20
CA GLU A 51 -6.74 -13.56 -0.01
C GLU A 51 -5.79 -13.53 1.19
N THR A 52 -6.29 -13.05 2.32
CA THR A 52 -5.59 -13.06 3.62
C THR A 52 -6.02 -14.24 4.50
N VAL A 53 -6.87 -15.12 3.98
CA VAL A 53 -7.37 -16.33 4.64
C VAL A 53 -7.31 -17.48 3.61
N PRO A 54 -6.64 -18.60 3.90
CA PRO A 54 -6.55 -19.70 2.95
C PRO A 54 -7.91 -20.37 2.71
N ASP A 55 -8.35 -20.40 1.46
CA ASP A 55 -9.58 -21.11 1.05
C ASP A 55 -9.46 -22.62 1.27
N THR A 56 -8.27 -23.16 1.10
CA THR A 56 -7.95 -24.58 1.17
C THR A 56 -6.65 -24.77 1.93
N ILE A 57 -6.65 -25.65 2.92
CA ILE A 57 -5.47 -25.91 3.74
C ILE A 57 -5.43 -27.37 4.19
N SER A 58 -4.25 -27.97 4.37
CA SER A 58 -4.17 -29.28 4.98
C SER A 58 -4.60 -29.24 6.44
N LYS A 59 -5.19 -30.31 6.95
CA LYS A 59 -5.53 -30.41 8.38
C LYS A 59 -4.31 -30.27 9.27
N LYS A 60 -3.15 -30.70 8.80
CA LYS A 60 -1.87 -30.58 9.53
C LYS A 60 -1.48 -29.10 9.65
N ASP A 61 -1.43 -28.37 8.53
CA ASP A 61 -1.04 -26.96 8.51
C ASP A 61 -2.06 -26.08 9.26
N LEU A 62 -3.36 -26.40 9.15
CA LEU A 62 -4.38 -25.73 9.95
C LEU A 62 -4.17 -25.95 11.46
N ASN A 63 -3.79 -27.16 11.88
CA ASN A 63 -3.48 -27.43 13.28
C ASN A 63 -2.21 -26.68 13.74
N HIS A 64 -1.16 -26.60 12.92
CA HIS A 64 0.02 -25.81 13.18
C HIS A 64 -0.32 -24.31 13.33
N LEU A 65 -1.15 -23.79 12.42
CA LEU A 65 -1.61 -22.41 12.48
C LEU A 65 -2.44 -22.12 13.75
N LEU A 66 -3.30 -23.07 14.14
CA LEU A 66 -4.10 -22.95 15.36
C LEU A 66 -3.25 -22.89 16.64
N LEU A 67 -2.05 -23.50 16.66
CA LEU A 67 -1.12 -23.36 17.77
C LEU A 67 -0.60 -21.92 17.94
N LEU A 68 -0.63 -21.12 16.87
CA LEU A 68 -0.20 -19.71 16.87
C LEU A 68 -1.37 -18.73 17.05
N VAL A 69 -2.61 -19.23 17.09
CA VAL A 69 -3.82 -18.44 17.35
C VAL A 69 -4.11 -18.46 18.86
N PRO A 70 -4.47 -17.32 19.49
CA PRO A 70 -4.89 -17.26 20.88
C PRO A 70 -6.02 -18.23 21.18
N SER A 71 -5.99 -18.87 22.35
CA SER A 71 -6.89 -19.97 22.72
C SER A 71 -8.38 -19.59 22.66
N ASP A 72 -8.72 -18.34 22.96
CA ASP A 72 -10.08 -17.78 22.91
C ASP A 72 -10.63 -17.66 21.48
N LYS A 73 -9.76 -17.62 20.47
CA LYS A 73 -10.13 -17.44 19.05
C LYS A 73 -10.02 -18.72 18.22
N GLN A 74 -9.40 -19.78 18.76
CA GLN A 74 -9.18 -21.03 18.01
C GLN A 74 -10.49 -21.69 17.56
N GLU A 75 -11.54 -21.67 18.38
CA GLU A 75 -12.83 -22.24 18.00
C GLU A 75 -13.49 -21.52 16.83
N LEU A 76 -13.33 -20.20 16.77
CA LEU A 76 -13.85 -19.41 15.65
C LEU A 76 -13.16 -19.83 14.34
N VAL A 77 -11.83 -19.98 14.36
CA VAL A 77 -11.08 -20.44 13.19
C VAL A 77 -11.44 -21.88 12.81
N LYS A 78 -11.50 -22.82 13.77
CA LYS A 78 -11.89 -24.21 13.51
C LYS A 78 -13.29 -24.32 12.89
N ASN A 79 -14.24 -23.51 13.38
CA ASN A 79 -15.61 -23.53 12.89
C ASN A 79 -15.78 -22.89 11.50
N ALA A 80 -14.81 -22.11 11.05
CA ALA A 80 -14.82 -21.54 9.71
C ALA A 80 -14.49 -22.57 8.61
N TYR A 81 -13.78 -23.64 8.96
CA TYR A 81 -13.36 -24.68 8.02
C TYR A 81 -14.24 -25.94 8.11
N THR A 82 -14.29 -26.68 7.01
CA THR A 82 -14.95 -27.99 6.90
C THR A 82 -14.07 -28.94 6.10
N LYS A 83 -14.29 -30.25 6.28
CA LYS A 83 -13.54 -31.23 5.49
C LYS A 83 -13.95 -31.12 4.02
N SER A 84 -12.94 -31.00 3.13
CA SER A 84 -13.20 -30.99 1.70
C SER A 84 -13.74 -32.33 1.19
N THR A 85 -14.63 -32.22 0.22
CA THR A 85 -15.14 -33.37 -0.56
C THR A 85 -14.40 -33.54 -1.88
N LYS A 86 -13.57 -32.56 -2.28
CA LYS A 86 -12.78 -32.62 -3.51
C LYS A 86 -11.56 -33.49 -3.32
N LYS A 87 -11.08 -34.05 -4.43
CA LYS A 87 -9.81 -34.81 -4.46
C LYS A 87 -8.66 -33.86 -4.73
N TYR A 88 -7.67 -33.89 -3.87
CA TYR A 88 -6.41 -33.18 -3.99
C TYR A 88 -5.27 -34.19 -4.11
N ASP A 89 -4.14 -33.80 -4.68
CA ASP A 89 -2.93 -34.66 -4.74
C ASP A 89 -2.15 -34.59 -3.40
N TYR A 90 -2.88 -34.90 -2.32
CA TYR A 90 -2.37 -34.87 -0.96
C TYR A 90 -2.82 -36.11 -0.17
N LYS A 91 -1.85 -36.77 0.48
CA LYS A 91 -2.09 -38.00 1.29
C LYS A 91 -2.62 -37.67 2.71
N GLY A 92 -3.57 -36.78 2.84
CA GLY A 92 -4.12 -36.38 4.13
C GLY A 92 -5.51 -35.78 4.03
N THR A 93 -6.02 -35.28 5.14
CA THR A 93 -7.30 -34.56 5.15
C THR A 93 -7.07 -33.11 4.75
N VAL A 94 -7.79 -32.64 3.74
CA VAL A 94 -7.84 -31.24 3.32
C VAL A 94 -9.07 -30.57 3.88
N MET A 95 -8.92 -29.36 4.36
CA MET A 95 -9.97 -28.52 4.91
C MET A 95 -10.25 -27.35 3.95
N GLU A 96 -11.50 -27.04 3.73
CA GLU A 96 -11.97 -25.90 2.92
C GLU A 96 -12.71 -24.89 3.77
N LEU A 97 -12.54 -23.63 3.44
CA LEU A 97 -13.30 -22.53 4.04
C LEU A 97 -14.78 -22.66 3.65
N LYS A 98 -15.68 -22.56 4.62
CA LYS A 98 -17.13 -22.67 4.38
C LYS A 98 -17.63 -21.53 3.51
N SER A 99 -18.48 -21.82 2.50
CA SER A 99 -19.09 -20.81 1.64
C SER A 99 -19.80 -19.70 2.42
N SER A 100 -20.48 -20.06 3.52
CA SER A 100 -21.15 -19.11 4.40
C SER A 100 -20.22 -18.13 5.15
N VAL A 101 -18.93 -18.42 5.16
CA VAL A 101 -17.90 -17.53 5.71
C VAL A 101 -17.29 -16.72 4.58
N LYS A 102 -17.02 -17.34 3.45
CA LYS A 102 -16.43 -16.71 2.26
C LYS A 102 -17.31 -15.61 1.67
N GLU A 103 -18.63 -15.77 1.73
CA GLU A 103 -19.62 -14.80 1.23
C GLU A 103 -19.93 -13.66 2.23
N ASP A 104 -19.38 -13.71 3.45
CA ASP A 104 -19.61 -12.74 4.51
C ASP A 104 -18.34 -11.90 4.77
N ASP A 105 -18.27 -10.72 4.20
CA ASP A 105 -17.11 -9.80 4.30
C ASP A 105 -16.68 -9.55 5.75
N LYS A 106 -17.64 -9.45 6.68
CA LYS A 106 -17.32 -9.20 8.10
C LYS A 106 -16.69 -10.41 8.79
N LYS A 107 -17.04 -11.63 8.36
CA LYS A 107 -16.41 -12.84 8.89
C LYS A 107 -15.02 -13.03 8.27
N MET A 108 -14.87 -12.71 7.00
CA MET A 108 -13.58 -12.74 6.31
C MET A 108 -12.61 -11.73 6.95
N GLU A 109 -13.03 -10.49 7.16
CA GLU A 109 -12.23 -9.45 7.83
C GLU A 109 -11.78 -9.91 9.23
N LYS A 110 -12.71 -10.45 10.04
CA LYS A 110 -12.36 -10.98 11.36
C LYS A 110 -11.37 -12.15 11.32
N LEU A 111 -11.51 -13.05 10.35
CA LEU A 111 -10.57 -14.16 10.19
C LEU A 111 -9.21 -13.68 9.72
N SER A 112 -9.16 -12.71 8.81
CA SER A 112 -7.94 -12.05 8.36
C SER A 112 -7.18 -11.42 9.53
N ASP A 113 -7.87 -10.66 10.38
CA ASP A 113 -7.29 -10.05 11.58
C ASP A 113 -6.74 -11.08 12.57
N ILE A 114 -7.38 -12.25 12.67
CA ILE A 114 -6.96 -13.31 13.57
C ILE A 114 -5.78 -14.08 12.98
N LEU A 115 -5.80 -14.38 11.67
CA LEU A 115 -4.87 -15.29 11.02
C LEU A 115 -3.62 -14.60 10.45
N GLY A 116 -3.66 -13.31 10.14
CA GLY A 116 -2.54 -12.61 9.49
C GLY A 116 -1.22 -12.74 10.25
N LYS A 117 -1.19 -12.45 11.55
CA LYS A 117 0.03 -12.59 12.37
C LYS A 117 0.45 -14.06 12.60
N PRO A 118 -0.46 -15.00 12.90
CA PRO A 118 -0.14 -16.43 12.92
C PRO A 118 0.48 -16.93 11.61
N MET A 119 -0.03 -16.52 10.45
CA MET A 119 0.53 -16.92 9.15
C MET A 119 1.92 -16.33 8.91
N LEU A 120 2.17 -15.07 9.31
CA LEU A 120 3.51 -14.48 9.28
C LEU A 120 4.50 -15.29 10.11
N LEU A 121 4.09 -15.71 11.32
CA LEU A 121 4.93 -16.53 12.20
C LEU A 121 5.17 -17.93 11.62
N ALA A 122 4.11 -18.57 11.12
CA ALA A 122 4.22 -19.89 10.50
C ALA A 122 5.14 -19.86 9.28
N ALA A 123 4.95 -18.89 8.36
CA ALA A 123 5.85 -18.69 7.23
C ALA A 123 7.31 -18.45 7.67
N GLY A 124 7.50 -17.70 8.75
CA GLY A 124 8.82 -17.46 9.34
C GLY A 124 9.46 -18.71 9.90
N PHE A 125 8.70 -19.54 10.61
CA PHE A 125 9.17 -20.83 11.16
C PHE A 125 9.50 -21.83 10.04
N ASP A 126 8.63 -21.93 9.03
CA ASP A 126 8.83 -22.86 7.92
C ASP A 126 10.01 -22.44 7.01
N SER A 127 10.27 -21.13 6.87
CA SER A 127 11.42 -20.60 6.12
C SER A 127 12.72 -20.52 6.92
N GLY A 128 12.68 -20.72 8.25
CA GLY A 128 13.85 -20.60 9.14
C GLY A 128 14.42 -19.17 9.20
N SER A 129 13.58 -18.16 9.24
CA SER A 129 14.02 -16.76 9.31
C SER A 129 14.81 -16.46 10.60
N ASP A 130 15.77 -15.53 10.55
CA ASP A 130 16.59 -15.15 11.71
C ASP A 130 15.76 -14.77 12.95
N MET A 131 14.59 -14.15 12.72
CA MET A 131 13.68 -13.77 13.81
C MET A 131 13.08 -15.00 14.48
N THR A 132 12.60 -15.95 13.68
CA THR A 132 11.96 -17.16 14.19
C THR A 132 12.95 -18.14 14.79
N GLN A 133 14.16 -18.25 14.25
CA GLN A 133 15.25 -19.00 14.87
C GLN A 133 15.59 -18.49 16.28
N ARG A 134 15.68 -17.17 16.47
CA ARG A 134 15.89 -16.59 17.81
C ARG A 134 14.76 -16.93 18.78
N ILE A 135 13.52 -16.92 18.31
CA ILE A 135 12.36 -17.30 19.12
C ILE A 135 12.45 -18.78 19.50
N GLU A 136 12.78 -19.63 18.56
CA GLU A 136 12.95 -21.07 18.77
C GLU A 136 14.07 -21.37 19.79
N ASP A 137 15.23 -20.74 19.67
CA ASP A 137 16.35 -20.87 20.61
C ASP A 137 15.99 -20.38 22.01
N GLN A 138 15.24 -19.26 22.12
CA GLN A 138 14.73 -18.78 23.39
C GLN A 138 13.73 -19.76 24.02
N MET A 139 12.85 -20.33 23.22
CA MET A 139 11.89 -21.34 23.69
C MET A 139 12.63 -22.57 24.21
N ARG A 140 13.56 -23.14 23.44
CA ARG A 140 14.40 -24.28 23.86
C ARG A 140 15.09 -24.00 25.18
N THR A 141 15.73 -22.83 25.30
CA THR A 141 16.44 -22.42 26.50
C THR A 141 15.51 -22.29 27.71
N ASN A 142 14.34 -21.66 27.52
CA ASN A 142 13.36 -21.47 28.60
C ASN A 142 12.74 -22.80 29.04
N MET A 143 12.44 -23.70 28.11
CA MET A 143 11.89 -25.02 28.42
C MET A 143 12.90 -25.85 29.18
N LYS A 144 14.19 -25.88 28.77
CA LYS A 144 15.27 -26.54 29.54
C LYS A 144 15.36 -25.99 30.94
N LYS A 145 15.39 -24.65 31.10
CA LYS A 145 15.44 -24.02 32.44
C LYS A 145 14.23 -24.36 33.30
N GLN A 146 13.03 -24.39 32.73
CA GLN A 146 11.82 -24.77 33.48
C GLN A 146 11.86 -26.24 33.98
N VAL A 147 12.35 -27.14 33.14
CA VAL A 147 12.49 -28.54 33.50
C VAL A 147 13.58 -28.70 34.59
N GLU A 148 14.72 -28.05 34.40
CA GLU A 148 15.79 -28.04 35.41
C GLU A 148 15.32 -27.46 36.75
N ALA A 149 14.56 -26.35 36.72
CA ALA A 149 14.00 -25.74 37.93
C ALA A 149 13.01 -26.68 38.64
N LYS A 150 12.11 -27.35 37.91
CA LYS A 150 11.18 -28.34 38.47
C LYS A 150 11.91 -29.55 39.00
N GLN A 151 13.01 -29.99 38.35
CA GLN A 151 13.85 -31.07 38.86
C GLN A 151 14.56 -30.71 40.15
N ALA A 152 15.11 -29.48 40.22
CA ALA A 152 15.76 -28.97 41.40
C ALA A 152 14.76 -28.81 42.58
N GLU A 153 13.55 -28.32 42.31
CA GLU A 153 12.49 -28.18 43.30
C GLU A 153 12.03 -29.55 43.83
N ALA A 154 11.78 -30.50 42.91
CA ALA A 154 11.41 -31.87 43.28
C ALA A 154 12.51 -32.55 44.14
N LYS A 155 13.78 -32.34 43.80
CA LYS A 155 14.92 -32.83 44.59
C LYS A 155 14.99 -32.19 45.97
N ALA A 156 14.82 -30.88 46.09
CA ALA A 156 14.77 -30.14 47.33
C ALA A 156 13.59 -30.58 48.23
N GLN A 157 12.42 -30.82 47.64
CA GLN A 157 11.26 -31.35 48.37
C GLN A 157 11.52 -32.77 48.90
N MET A 158 12.18 -33.64 48.13
CA MET A 158 12.57 -34.97 48.55
C MET A 158 13.57 -34.91 49.69
N GLU A 159 14.63 -34.10 49.61
CA GLU A 159 15.62 -33.93 50.67
C GLU A 159 14.97 -33.40 51.94
N LYS A 160 14.03 -32.46 51.84
CA LYS A 160 13.28 -31.95 53.01
C LYS A 160 12.40 -33.04 53.64
N ALA A 161 11.67 -33.79 52.81
CA ALA A 161 10.84 -34.88 53.29
C ALA A 161 11.68 -36.01 53.96
N GLN A 162 12.89 -36.27 53.44
CA GLN A 162 13.84 -37.20 54.06
C GLN A 162 14.25 -36.74 55.44
N LYS A 163 14.68 -35.47 55.55
CA LYS A 163 15.13 -34.91 56.84
C LYS A 163 13.99 -34.89 57.87
N GLU A 164 12.78 -34.50 57.46
CA GLU A 164 11.59 -34.52 58.33
C GLU A 164 11.23 -35.95 58.78
N ALA A 165 11.41 -36.96 57.93
CA ALA A 165 11.19 -38.35 58.30
C ALA A 165 12.24 -38.88 59.25
N GLU A 166 13.53 -38.54 59.04
CA GLU A 166 14.64 -38.88 59.97
C GLU A 166 14.45 -38.20 61.30
N ASP A 167 14.07 -36.91 61.33
CA ASP A 167 13.81 -36.19 62.57
C ASP A 167 12.62 -36.78 63.36
N LYS A 168 11.57 -37.19 62.71
CA LYS A 168 10.41 -37.87 63.28
C LYS A 168 10.81 -39.23 63.90
N ILE A 169 11.60 -40.02 63.20
CA ILE A 169 12.10 -41.31 63.73
C ILE A 169 12.94 -41.05 64.98
N ASN A 170 13.87 -40.11 64.92
CA ASN A 170 14.71 -39.78 66.04
C ASN A 170 13.89 -39.31 67.29
N ALA A 171 12.90 -38.42 67.06
CA ALA A 171 12.01 -37.96 68.13
C ALA A 171 11.15 -39.10 68.74
N GLN A 172 10.59 -39.97 67.86
CA GLN A 172 9.72 -41.08 68.27
C GLN A 172 10.45 -42.11 69.12
N PHE A 173 11.74 -42.35 68.91
CA PHE A 173 12.54 -43.32 69.61
C PHE A 173 13.42 -42.69 70.72
N ALA A 174 13.51 -41.37 70.79
CA ALA A 174 14.31 -40.67 71.81
C ALA A 174 13.88 -41.02 73.27
N ASP A 175 12.55 -40.95 73.52
CA ASP A 175 11.99 -41.26 74.83
C ASP A 175 12.12 -42.76 75.18
N ALA A 176 11.96 -43.64 74.21
CA ALA A 176 12.12 -45.07 74.36
C ALA A 176 13.60 -45.44 74.66
N LEU A 177 14.54 -44.74 73.99
CA LEU A 177 15.96 -44.94 74.22
C LEU A 177 16.42 -44.41 75.60
N ALA A 178 15.83 -43.32 76.09
CA ALA A 178 16.07 -42.74 77.37
C ALA A 178 15.45 -43.62 78.50
N ALA A 179 14.32 -44.28 78.30
CA ALA A 179 13.66 -45.15 79.23
C ALA A 179 14.28 -46.59 79.35
N ALA A 180 15.10 -46.99 78.39
CA ALA A 180 15.74 -48.31 78.38
C ALA A 180 16.90 -48.39 79.35
N GLN A 181 16.67 -49.07 80.51
CA GLN A 181 17.66 -49.23 81.60
C GLN A 181 18.61 -50.40 81.43
N THR A 182 18.37 -51.34 80.56
CA THR A 182 19.21 -52.55 80.35
C THR A 182 19.88 -52.49 78.94
N PRO A 183 21.11 -53.08 78.81
CA PRO A 183 21.80 -53.14 77.50
C PRO A 183 20.98 -53.84 76.41
N GLU A 184 20.19 -54.86 76.76
CA GLU A 184 19.34 -55.62 75.88
C GLU A 184 18.13 -54.78 75.38
N ALA A 185 17.50 -54.00 76.28
CA ALA A 185 16.42 -53.06 75.90
C ALA A 185 16.89 -51.95 74.95
N LYS A 186 18.09 -51.43 75.16
CA LYS A 186 18.70 -50.41 74.20
C LYS A 186 18.97 -51.00 72.85
N ALA A 187 19.46 -52.25 72.79
CA ALA A 187 19.71 -52.93 71.50
C ALA A 187 18.43 -53.19 70.77
N GLN A 188 17.31 -53.52 71.46
CA GLN A 188 16.01 -53.76 70.87
C GLN A 188 15.37 -52.48 70.32
N VAL A 189 15.50 -51.34 71.03
CA VAL A 189 15.02 -50.04 70.56
C VAL A 189 15.88 -49.55 69.38
N GLN A 190 17.18 -49.74 69.39
CA GLN A 190 18.06 -49.44 68.23
C GLN A 190 17.77 -50.28 67.04
N ALA A 191 17.42 -51.55 67.15
CA ALA A 191 17.04 -52.43 66.06
C ALA A 191 15.70 -51.98 65.45
N GLN A 192 14.72 -51.56 66.27
CA GLN A 192 13.45 -51.00 65.80
C GLN A 192 13.63 -49.65 65.08
N MET A 193 14.50 -48.78 65.58
CA MET A 193 14.84 -47.52 64.91
C MET A 193 15.54 -47.74 63.57
N GLN A 194 16.47 -48.70 63.53
CA GLN A 194 17.10 -49.09 62.23
C GLN A 194 16.09 -49.67 61.25
N ALA A 195 15.13 -50.49 61.70
CA ALA A 195 14.08 -51.03 60.81
C ALA A 195 13.15 -49.91 60.27
N ALA A 196 12.77 -48.94 61.13
CA ALA A 196 12.01 -47.77 60.74
C ALA A 196 12.75 -46.89 59.69
N ALA A 197 14.06 -46.65 59.93
CA ALA A 197 14.92 -45.92 59.02
C ALA A 197 15.08 -46.63 57.63
N GLN A 198 15.23 -47.96 57.66
CA GLN A 198 15.27 -48.75 56.43
C GLN A 198 13.93 -48.70 55.65
N GLN A 199 12.81 -48.71 56.37
CA GLN A 199 11.50 -48.62 55.72
C GLN A 199 11.29 -47.24 55.03
N VAL A 200 11.70 -46.17 55.71
CA VAL A 200 11.69 -44.82 55.10
C VAL A 200 12.64 -44.75 53.90
N GLN A 201 13.84 -45.31 54.03
CA GLN A 201 14.81 -45.32 52.93
C GLN A 201 14.31 -46.11 51.73
N THR A 202 13.58 -47.24 51.95
CA THR A 202 12.95 -48.02 50.85
C THR A 202 11.83 -47.21 50.16
N GLN A 203 10.95 -46.55 50.93
CA GLN A 203 9.90 -45.69 50.41
C GLN A 203 10.48 -44.51 49.61
N MET A 204 11.56 -43.92 50.06
CA MET A 204 12.25 -42.86 49.35
C MET A 204 12.93 -43.34 48.05
N GLN A 205 13.53 -44.53 48.05
CA GLN A 205 14.08 -45.14 46.84
C GLN A 205 12.97 -45.43 45.79
N GLU A 206 11.78 -45.88 46.25
CA GLU A 206 10.63 -46.05 45.35
C GLU A 206 10.12 -44.70 44.80
N ALA A 207 10.04 -43.68 45.65
CA ALA A 207 9.68 -42.30 45.23
C ALA A 207 10.71 -41.74 44.24
N GLN A 208 12.00 -41.94 44.51
CA GLN A 208 13.09 -41.56 43.57
C GLN A 208 13.00 -42.32 42.23
N LYS A 209 12.72 -43.63 42.27
CA LYS A 209 12.52 -44.40 41.03
C LYS A 209 11.30 -43.92 40.23
N LYS A 210 10.19 -43.60 40.92
CA LYS A 210 9.00 -43.02 40.24
C LYS A 210 9.28 -41.64 39.68
N ALA A 211 9.96 -40.78 40.40
CA ALA A 211 10.38 -39.46 39.90
C ALA A 211 11.37 -39.56 38.73
N ALA A 212 12.33 -40.48 38.80
CA ALA A 212 13.27 -40.75 37.69
C ALA A 212 12.56 -41.32 36.46
N ALA A 213 11.55 -42.18 36.64
CA ALA A 213 10.73 -42.67 35.51
C ALA A 213 9.92 -41.53 34.85
N GLN A 214 9.34 -40.65 35.63
CA GLN A 214 8.67 -39.44 35.11
C GLN A 214 9.66 -38.48 34.44
N MET A 215 10.89 -38.40 34.88
CA MET A 215 11.95 -37.58 34.25
C MET A 215 12.48 -38.19 32.95
N SER A 216 12.41 -39.51 32.76
CA SER A 216 12.82 -40.17 31.52
C SER A 216 11.83 -39.94 30.38
N GLU A 217 10.64 -39.42 30.65
CA GLU A 217 9.64 -39.01 29.65
C GLU A 217 9.80 -37.57 29.19
N VAL A 218 10.81 -36.81 29.69
CA VAL A 218 11.06 -35.45 29.20
C VAL A 218 11.64 -35.52 27.79
N PRO A 219 10.98 -34.93 26.78
CA PRO A 219 11.46 -34.98 25.41
C PRO A 219 12.80 -34.24 25.25
N ASP A 220 13.59 -34.68 24.29
CA ASP A 220 14.81 -34.01 23.87
C ASP A 220 14.43 -32.74 23.07
N PHE A 221 14.40 -31.60 23.74
CA PHE A 221 14.01 -30.30 23.14
C PHE A 221 14.92 -29.88 21.97
N ASP A 222 16.11 -30.43 21.83
CA ASP A 222 17.01 -30.13 20.72
C ASP A 222 16.56 -30.79 19.41
N LYS A 223 15.74 -31.83 19.51
CA LYS A 223 15.20 -32.58 18.36
C LYS A 223 13.73 -32.30 18.10
N MET A 224 13.08 -31.51 18.94
CA MET A 224 11.66 -31.16 18.77
C MET A 224 11.49 -30.07 17.73
N ASP A 225 10.47 -30.24 16.87
CA ASP A 225 9.96 -29.18 16.02
C ASP A 225 9.31 -28.06 16.85
N ILE A 226 9.31 -26.84 16.34
CA ILE A 226 8.70 -25.67 16.98
C ILE A 226 7.23 -25.90 17.33
N TYR A 227 6.47 -26.54 16.44
CA TYR A 227 5.06 -26.83 16.67
C TYR A 227 4.85 -27.87 17.78
N ASP A 228 5.74 -28.87 17.90
CA ASP A 228 5.74 -29.82 19.00
C ASP A 228 6.07 -29.12 20.34
N MET A 229 7.02 -28.18 20.33
CA MET A 229 7.35 -27.37 21.51
C MET A 229 6.15 -26.50 21.94
N LEU A 230 5.48 -25.84 20.98
CA LEU A 230 4.27 -25.05 21.24
C LEU A 230 3.14 -25.90 21.84
N ASN A 231 2.98 -27.13 21.36
CA ASN A 231 1.99 -28.06 21.90
C ASN A 231 2.33 -28.51 23.31
N PHE A 232 3.61 -28.76 23.60
CA PHE A 232 4.12 -29.16 24.93
C PHE A 232 3.96 -28.08 26.00
N MET A 233 4.06 -26.77 25.61
CA MET A 233 3.90 -25.65 26.55
C MET A 233 2.50 -25.54 27.17
N GLY A 234 1.50 -26.20 26.60
CA GLY A 234 0.10 -26.06 27.02
C GLY A 234 -0.52 -24.69 26.65
N ALA A 235 -1.79 -24.53 26.91
CA ALA A 235 -2.55 -23.34 26.46
C ALA A 235 -2.05 -22.03 27.08
N GLU A 236 -1.84 -22.00 28.40
CA GLU A 236 -1.43 -20.77 29.11
C GLU A 236 -0.04 -20.29 28.71
N GLY A 237 0.94 -21.20 28.61
CA GLY A 237 2.30 -20.86 28.19
C GLY A 237 2.34 -20.35 26.75
N ARG A 238 1.58 -20.99 25.88
CA ARG A 238 1.43 -20.62 24.48
C ARG A 238 0.79 -19.23 24.32
N ASP A 239 -0.32 -18.95 25.02
CA ASP A 239 -1.00 -17.65 24.95
C ASP A 239 -0.12 -16.51 25.46
N ALA A 240 0.70 -16.74 26.50
CA ALA A 240 1.66 -15.77 26.99
C ALA A 240 2.74 -15.46 25.93
N LEU A 241 3.26 -16.48 25.26
CA LEU A 241 4.23 -16.34 24.17
C LEU A 241 3.62 -15.58 22.97
N ILE A 242 2.44 -15.99 22.51
CA ILE A 242 1.72 -15.34 21.41
C ILE A 242 1.48 -13.86 21.72
N LYS A 243 1.09 -13.52 22.94
CA LYS A 243 0.90 -12.14 23.38
C LYS A 243 2.19 -11.31 23.30
N GLN A 244 3.31 -11.90 23.68
CA GLN A 244 4.64 -11.26 23.59
C GLN A 244 5.03 -11.04 22.12
N MET A 245 4.86 -12.05 21.25
CA MET A 245 5.16 -11.98 19.83
C MET A 245 4.28 -10.95 19.11
N ASN A 246 2.97 -10.94 19.40
CA ASN A 246 2.04 -9.96 18.86
C ASN A 246 2.42 -8.53 19.24
N LYS A 247 2.96 -8.31 20.45
CA LYS A 247 3.42 -6.97 20.87
C LYS A 247 4.61 -6.49 20.03
N GLN A 248 5.52 -7.37 19.65
CA GLN A 248 6.65 -7.04 18.76
C GLN A 248 6.17 -6.78 17.33
N MET A 249 5.18 -7.53 16.85
CA MET A 249 4.63 -7.37 15.50
C MET A 249 3.67 -6.18 15.34
N ASN A 250 3.17 -5.60 16.44
CA ASN A 250 2.29 -4.41 16.37
C ASN A 250 2.96 -3.16 15.78
N SER A 251 4.30 -3.13 15.70
CA SER A 251 5.05 -2.06 15.04
C SER A 251 5.31 -2.32 13.55
N MET A 252 4.93 -3.49 13.05
CA MET A 252 5.08 -3.84 11.62
C MET A 252 3.96 -3.20 10.80
N GLN A 253 4.26 -2.88 9.56
CA GLN A 253 3.25 -2.39 8.61
C GLN A 253 2.33 -3.54 8.19
N ASP A 254 1.04 -3.25 8.05
CA ASP A 254 0.03 -4.24 7.65
C ASP A 254 0.38 -4.91 6.32
N SER A 255 0.99 -4.18 5.38
CA SER A 255 1.45 -4.73 4.09
C SER A 255 2.48 -5.86 4.22
N ILE A 256 3.33 -5.84 5.25
CA ILE A 256 4.30 -6.92 5.51
C ILE A 256 3.57 -8.18 6.01
N ILE A 257 2.55 -7.97 6.85
CA ILE A 257 1.73 -9.07 7.38
C ILE A 257 0.92 -9.71 6.24
N GLU A 258 0.32 -8.90 5.37
CA GLU A 258 -0.43 -9.37 4.20
C GLU A 258 0.45 -10.15 3.22
N GLN A 259 1.65 -9.62 2.91
CA GLN A 259 2.60 -10.31 2.03
C GLN A 259 3.06 -11.65 2.60
N ALA A 260 3.33 -11.72 3.90
CA ALA A 260 3.71 -12.96 4.54
C ALA A 260 2.55 -13.96 4.62
N ALA A 261 1.32 -13.47 4.83
CA ALA A 261 0.11 -14.28 4.80
C ALA A 261 -0.09 -14.90 3.40
N SER A 262 0.05 -14.11 2.33
CA SER A 262 -0.05 -14.60 0.96
C SER A 262 1.03 -15.64 0.63
N THR A 263 2.27 -15.46 1.12
CA THR A 263 3.33 -16.45 0.98
C THR A 263 2.97 -17.75 1.68
N TYR A 264 2.49 -17.68 2.93
CA TYR A 264 2.02 -18.86 3.66
C TYR A 264 0.87 -19.58 2.93
N ILE A 265 -0.09 -18.83 2.40
CA ILE A 265 -1.21 -19.39 1.64
C ILE A 265 -0.71 -20.09 0.37
N LYS A 266 0.25 -19.49 -0.34
CA LYS A 266 0.89 -20.09 -1.53
C LYS A 266 1.54 -21.44 -1.19
N ASP A 267 2.29 -21.49 -0.09
CA ASP A 267 2.92 -22.73 0.38
C ASP A 267 1.87 -23.78 0.80
N ALA A 268 0.83 -23.36 1.53
CA ALA A 268 -0.26 -24.23 1.92
C ALA A 268 -1.03 -24.81 0.71
N TYR A 269 -1.24 -24.03 -0.35
CA TYR A 269 -1.84 -24.49 -1.60
C TYR A 269 -0.93 -25.47 -2.35
N THR A 270 0.36 -25.19 -2.42
CA THR A 270 1.36 -26.09 -3.00
C THR A 270 1.42 -27.42 -2.26
N HIS A 271 1.36 -27.39 -0.92
CA HIS A 271 1.34 -28.60 -0.09
C HIS A 271 0.13 -29.50 -0.36
N VAL A 272 -1.02 -28.95 -0.70
CA VAL A 272 -2.21 -29.75 -1.05
C VAL A 272 -2.33 -30.10 -2.53
N GLY A 273 -1.33 -29.73 -3.35
CA GLY A 273 -1.26 -30.05 -4.78
C GLY A 273 -2.09 -29.12 -5.66
N ILE A 274 -2.37 -27.88 -5.21
CA ILE A 274 -2.98 -26.85 -6.03
C ILE A 274 -1.90 -26.17 -6.88
N ASP A 275 -2.17 -26.03 -8.17
CA ASP A 275 -1.27 -25.35 -9.12
C ASP A 275 -1.33 -23.82 -8.90
N THR A 276 -0.35 -23.31 -8.15
CA THR A 276 -0.25 -21.88 -7.83
C THR A 276 0.19 -21.05 -9.05
N ASP A 277 0.88 -21.61 -10.03
CA ASP A 277 1.27 -20.90 -11.25
C ASP A 277 0.05 -20.63 -12.12
N GLN A 278 -0.95 -21.52 -12.11
CA GLN A 278 -2.22 -21.31 -12.78
C GLN A 278 -3.04 -20.20 -12.09
N ILE A 279 -3.01 -20.12 -10.75
CA ILE A 279 -3.68 -19.03 -10.00
C ILE A 279 -3.03 -17.70 -10.37
N GLU A 280 -1.70 -17.60 -10.33
CA GLU A 280 -0.93 -16.42 -10.69
C GLU A 280 -1.25 -15.95 -12.11
N THR A 281 -1.14 -16.86 -13.09
CA THR A 281 -1.41 -16.56 -14.50
C THR A 281 -2.86 -16.11 -14.71
N SER A 282 -3.82 -16.78 -14.08
CA SER A 282 -5.24 -16.45 -14.16
C SER A 282 -5.53 -15.07 -13.59
N TYR A 283 -4.96 -14.75 -12.43
CA TYR A 283 -5.11 -13.42 -11.80
C TYR A 283 -4.56 -12.31 -12.69
N ILE A 284 -3.31 -12.48 -13.20
CA ILE A 284 -2.66 -11.50 -14.08
C ILE A 284 -3.47 -11.28 -15.36
N LEU A 285 -3.94 -12.36 -16.00
CA LEU A 285 -4.75 -12.26 -17.23
C LEU A 285 -6.09 -11.57 -16.95
N HIS A 286 -6.76 -11.91 -15.85
CA HIS A 286 -8.06 -11.32 -15.50
C HIS A 286 -7.93 -9.84 -15.16
N THR A 287 -6.95 -9.47 -14.35
CA THR A 287 -6.67 -8.07 -13.96
C THR A 287 -6.15 -7.27 -15.17
N GLY A 288 -5.31 -7.87 -16.00
CA GLY A 288 -4.87 -7.28 -17.27
C GLY A 288 -6.02 -7.04 -18.25
N ALA A 289 -6.97 -7.97 -18.35
CA ALA A 289 -8.16 -7.80 -19.17
C ALA A 289 -9.07 -6.66 -18.66
N LYS A 290 -9.26 -6.55 -17.34
CA LYS A 290 -9.97 -5.42 -16.71
C LYS A 290 -9.28 -4.09 -17.01
N MET A 291 -7.95 -4.05 -16.88
CA MET A 291 -7.13 -2.87 -17.17
C MET A 291 -7.27 -2.44 -18.64
N LEU A 292 -7.21 -3.39 -19.59
CA LEU A 292 -7.42 -3.12 -21.02
C LEU A 292 -8.83 -2.60 -21.29
N ALA A 293 -9.86 -3.22 -20.73
CA ALA A 293 -11.25 -2.77 -20.87
C ALA A 293 -11.43 -1.33 -20.39
N LEU A 294 -10.81 -0.99 -19.24
CA LEU A 294 -10.83 0.36 -18.67
C LEU A 294 -10.09 1.37 -19.55
N ALA A 295 -8.94 0.99 -20.13
CA ALA A 295 -8.18 1.81 -21.06
C ALA A 295 -8.99 2.08 -22.35
N PHE A 296 -9.67 1.07 -22.89
CA PHE A 296 -10.58 1.25 -24.05
C PHE A 296 -11.75 2.17 -23.72
N LEU A 297 -12.33 2.07 -22.51
CA LEU A 297 -13.40 2.96 -22.07
C LEU A 297 -12.91 4.40 -21.95
N GLY A 298 -11.73 4.64 -21.38
CA GLY A 298 -11.07 5.94 -21.29
C GLY A 298 -10.78 6.54 -22.66
N MET A 299 -10.27 5.72 -23.60
CA MET A 299 -10.04 6.12 -24.99
C MET A 299 -11.36 6.53 -25.69
N ALA A 300 -12.41 5.72 -25.58
CA ALA A 300 -13.72 6.04 -26.15
C ALA A 300 -14.29 7.35 -25.56
N ALA A 301 -14.16 7.54 -24.23
CA ALA A 301 -14.56 8.78 -23.56
C ALA A 301 -13.78 9.99 -24.10
N SER A 302 -12.47 9.89 -24.26
CA SER A 302 -11.62 10.96 -24.79
C SER A 302 -12.01 11.34 -26.24
N ILE A 303 -12.28 10.34 -27.09
CA ILE A 303 -12.75 10.57 -28.47
C ILE A 303 -14.11 11.27 -28.46
N MET A 304 -15.05 10.82 -27.62
CA MET A 304 -16.39 11.44 -27.51
C MET A 304 -16.30 12.88 -27.03
N VAL A 305 -15.47 13.19 -26.01
CA VAL A 305 -15.20 14.56 -25.58
C VAL A 305 -14.65 15.40 -26.73
N GLY A 306 -13.67 14.88 -27.47
CA GLY A 306 -13.10 15.56 -28.63
C GLY A 306 -14.13 15.90 -29.70
N LEU A 307 -14.99 14.94 -30.03
CA LEU A 307 -16.08 15.11 -31.01
C LEU A 307 -17.11 16.16 -30.57
N LEU A 308 -17.57 16.07 -29.32
CA LEU A 308 -18.54 17.01 -28.75
C LEU A 308 -17.97 18.42 -28.64
N ALA A 309 -16.74 18.55 -28.13
CA ALA A 309 -16.06 19.83 -27.99
C ALA A 309 -15.85 20.50 -29.35
N SER A 310 -15.45 19.73 -30.37
CA SER A 310 -15.28 20.24 -31.75
C SER A 310 -16.61 20.70 -32.37
N ARG A 311 -17.70 19.93 -32.16
CA ARG A 311 -19.05 20.33 -32.62
C ARG A 311 -19.53 21.62 -31.95
N VAL A 312 -19.33 21.73 -30.63
CA VAL A 312 -19.66 22.95 -29.87
C VAL A 312 -18.82 24.13 -30.37
N GLY A 313 -17.50 23.94 -30.50
CA GLY A 313 -16.60 24.99 -31.02
C GLY A 313 -16.97 25.47 -32.41
N ALA A 314 -17.23 24.55 -33.35
CA ALA A 314 -17.67 24.87 -34.72
C ALA A 314 -19.03 25.58 -34.71
N GLY A 315 -19.99 25.15 -33.89
CA GLY A 315 -21.30 25.77 -33.75
C GLY A 315 -21.22 27.19 -33.21
N VAL A 316 -20.40 27.42 -32.21
CA VAL A 316 -20.14 28.79 -31.66
C VAL A 316 -19.46 29.66 -32.72
N GLY A 317 -18.44 29.11 -33.42
CA GLY A 317 -17.77 29.81 -34.50
C GLY A 317 -18.73 30.24 -35.64
N ARG A 318 -19.68 29.36 -36.00
CA ARG A 318 -20.74 29.68 -36.95
C ARG A 318 -21.60 30.84 -36.46
N GLY A 319 -22.10 30.75 -35.22
CA GLY A 319 -22.94 31.80 -34.61
C GLY A 319 -22.22 33.14 -34.47
N LEU A 320 -20.94 33.14 -34.17
CA LEU A 320 -20.12 34.35 -34.13
C LEU A 320 -19.98 34.99 -35.52
N ARG A 321 -19.65 34.19 -36.55
CA ARG A 321 -19.55 34.68 -37.95
C ARG A 321 -20.86 35.29 -38.40
N GLU A 322 -21.98 34.62 -38.16
CA GLU A 322 -23.31 35.12 -38.52
C GLU A 322 -23.59 36.46 -37.82
N ASN A 323 -23.31 36.58 -36.52
CA ASN A 323 -23.57 37.80 -35.80
C ASN A 323 -22.65 38.97 -36.22
N VAL A 324 -21.36 38.68 -36.48
CA VAL A 324 -20.39 39.69 -36.95
C VAL A 324 -20.83 40.17 -38.36
N PHE A 325 -21.13 39.24 -39.27
CA PHE A 325 -21.56 39.58 -40.61
C PHE A 325 -22.85 40.41 -40.61
N ARG A 326 -23.85 40.01 -39.86
CA ARG A 326 -25.12 40.76 -39.72
C ARG A 326 -24.90 42.18 -39.19
N LYS A 327 -23.98 42.35 -38.23
CA LYS A 327 -23.60 43.67 -37.72
C LYS A 327 -22.88 44.53 -38.76
N VAL A 328 -21.91 43.94 -39.47
CA VAL A 328 -21.14 44.66 -40.54
C VAL A 328 -22.03 45.13 -41.66
N VAL A 329 -22.97 44.27 -42.12
CA VAL A 329 -23.96 44.65 -43.15
C VAL A 329 -24.90 45.77 -42.66
N GLY A 330 -25.14 45.85 -41.35
CA GLY A 330 -25.98 46.91 -40.77
C GLY A 330 -25.21 48.19 -40.39
N PHE A 331 -23.91 48.33 -40.73
CA PHE A 331 -23.15 49.54 -40.42
C PHE A 331 -23.62 50.72 -41.30
N SER A 332 -23.64 51.91 -40.70
CA SER A 332 -23.72 53.15 -41.47
C SER A 332 -22.38 53.42 -42.17
N ASN A 333 -22.39 54.27 -43.21
CA ASN A 333 -21.17 54.67 -43.89
C ASN A 333 -20.12 55.24 -42.92
N ALA A 334 -20.52 56.05 -41.96
CA ALA A 334 -19.62 56.64 -40.92
C ALA A 334 -19.03 55.59 -39.96
N GLU A 335 -19.72 54.46 -39.72
CA GLU A 335 -19.20 53.33 -38.93
C GLU A 335 -18.26 52.48 -39.80
N PHE A 336 -18.56 52.24 -41.08
CA PHE A 336 -17.75 51.49 -41.97
C PHE A 336 -16.41 52.18 -42.23
N ASP A 337 -16.36 53.47 -42.35
CA ASP A 337 -15.13 54.25 -42.54
C ASP A 337 -14.16 54.21 -41.34
N LYS A 338 -14.63 53.82 -40.16
CA LYS A 338 -13.78 53.61 -38.95
C LYS A 338 -12.96 52.31 -38.99
N PHE A 339 -13.29 51.38 -39.88
CA PHE A 339 -12.66 50.09 -39.97
C PHE A 339 -12.10 49.90 -41.38
N SER A 340 -10.86 49.42 -41.49
CA SER A 340 -10.39 48.96 -42.81
C SER A 340 -11.06 47.64 -43.20
N THR A 341 -11.36 47.44 -44.47
CA THR A 341 -11.92 46.21 -45.02
C THR A 341 -11.09 45.00 -44.64
N ALA A 342 -9.77 45.09 -44.68
CA ALA A 342 -8.85 44.05 -44.26
C ALA A 342 -9.05 43.65 -42.79
N SER A 343 -9.25 44.64 -41.90
CA SER A 343 -9.51 44.37 -40.46
C SER A 343 -10.83 43.65 -40.25
N LEU A 344 -11.88 44.00 -40.97
CA LEU A 344 -13.20 43.34 -40.89
C LEU A 344 -13.13 41.89 -41.39
N ILE A 345 -12.38 41.65 -42.46
CA ILE A 345 -12.14 40.29 -42.97
C ILE A 345 -11.39 39.45 -41.93
N THR A 346 -10.30 39.96 -41.40
CA THR A 346 -9.49 39.23 -40.38
C THR A 346 -10.32 38.89 -39.13
N ARG A 347 -11.13 39.82 -38.65
CA ARG A 347 -12.02 39.62 -37.49
C ARG A 347 -13.12 38.59 -37.79
N SER A 348 -13.64 38.55 -39.00
CA SER A 348 -14.69 37.62 -39.40
C SER A 348 -14.17 36.19 -39.70
N THR A 349 -12.88 36.03 -39.96
CA THR A 349 -12.25 34.75 -40.30
C THR A 349 -11.31 34.28 -39.20
N ASN A 350 -10.12 34.84 -39.15
CA ASN A 350 -9.02 34.38 -38.28
C ASN A 350 -9.32 34.52 -36.79
N ASP A 351 -9.85 35.67 -36.35
CA ASP A 351 -10.14 35.87 -34.91
C ASP A 351 -11.22 34.92 -34.41
N ILE A 352 -12.25 34.66 -35.21
CA ILE A 352 -13.31 33.70 -34.86
C ILE A 352 -12.76 32.28 -34.86
N GLN A 353 -11.85 31.93 -35.77
CA GLN A 353 -11.20 30.63 -35.74
C GLN A 353 -10.36 30.41 -34.47
N GLN A 354 -9.65 31.45 -34.02
CA GLN A 354 -8.91 31.37 -32.75
C GLN A 354 -9.86 31.21 -31.57
N ILE A 355 -11.01 31.92 -31.54
CA ILE A 355 -12.03 31.72 -30.50
C ILE A 355 -12.60 30.30 -30.55
N GLN A 356 -12.83 29.74 -31.72
CA GLN A 356 -13.28 28.36 -31.87
C GLN A 356 -12.29 27.36 -31.27
N LEU A 357 -10.99 27.52 -31.59
CA LEU A 357 -9.92 26.68 -31.00
C LEU A 357 -9.84 26.83 -29.48
N LEU A 358 -9.94 28.06 -28.99
CA LEU A 358 -9.96 28.36 -27.54
C LEU A 358 -11.10 27.64 -26.82
N ILE A 359 -12.31 27.65 -27.41
CA ILE A 359 -13.47 26.96 -26.82
C ILE A 359 -13.22 25.44 -26.76
N VAL A 360 -12.71 24.84 -27.86
CA VAL A 360 -12.36 23.41 -27.85
C VAL A 360 -11.34 23.09 -26.77
N MET A 361 -10.30 23.93 -26.63
CA MET A 361 -9.28 23.77 -25.59
C MET A 361 -9.88 23.89 -24.19
N ILE A 362 -10.76 24.87 -23.94
CA ILE A 362 -11.42 25.04 -22.64
C ILE A 362 -12.26 23.80 -22.30
N LEU A 363 -13.08 23.34 -23.23
CA LEU A 363 -13.97 22.19 -23.01
C LEU A 363 -13.23 20.88 -22.83
N ARG A 364 -12.03 20.73 -23.43
CA ARG A 364 -11.26 19.48 -23.38
C ARG A 364 -10.21 19.48 -22.26
N MET A 365 -9.45 20.58 -22.09
CA MET A 365 -8.32 20.61 -21.15
C MET A 365 -8.63 21.35 -19.86
N VAL A 366 -9.24 22.54 -19.94
CA VAL A 366 -9.47 23.39 -18.75
C VAL A 366 -10.54 22.80 -17.84
N LEU A 367 -11.57 22.15 -18.38
CA LEU A 367 -12.57 21.45 -17.58
C LEU A 367 -12.06 20.12 -17.01
N TYR A 368 -11.15 19.45 -17.71
CA TYR A 368 -10.60 18.17 -17.26
C TYR A 368 -9.69 18.30 -16.03
N ALA A 369 -8.87 19.36 -15.98
CA ALA A 369 -7.91 19.55 -14.90
C ALA A 369 -8.52 19.61 -13.49
N PRO A 370 -9.61 20.39 -13.23
CA PRO A 370 -10.27 20.37 -11.91
C PRO A 370 -10.88 19.01 -11.57
N ILE A 371 -11.46 18.30 -12.57
CA ILE A 371 -12.05 16.98 -12.35
C ILE A 371 -10.97 15.98 -11.92
N MET A 372 -9.83 15.97 -12.62
CA MET A 372 -8.67 15.14 -12.26
C MET A 372 -8.12 15.50 -10.87
N ALA A 373 -8.02 16.80 -10.56
CA ALA A 373 -7.53 17.24 -9.27
C ALA A 373 -8.42 16.77 -8.11
N ILE A 374 -9.74 16.96 -8.24
CA ILE A 374 -10.71 16.51 -7.23
C ILE A 374 -10.70 14.98 -7.09
N GLY A 375 -10.73 14.27 -8.22
CA GLY A 375 -10.69 12.79 -8.24
C GLY A 375 -9.39 12.24 -7.65
N GLY A 376 -8.25 12.85 -7.97
CA GLY A 376 -6.95 12.47 -7.43
C GLY A 376 -6.87 12.69 -5.91
N ILE A 377 -7.31 13.85 -5.42
CA ILE A 377 -7.36 14.15 -3.99
C ILE A 377 -8.25 13.13 -3.27
N TRP A 378 -9.47 12.89 -3.79
CA TRP A 378 -10.38 11.90 -3.21
C TRP A 378 -9.76 10.52 -3.13
N LYS A 379 -9.10 10.06 -4.20
CA LYS A 379 -8.45 8.75 -4.23
C LYS A 379 -7.30 8.63 -3.23
N VAL A 380 -6.45 9.68 -3.10
CA VAL A 380 -5.33 9.70 -2.15
C VAL A 380 -5.81 9.53 -0.70
N PHE A 381 -6.89 10.21 -0.31
CA PHE A 381 -7.45 10.09 1.03
C PHE A 381 -8.04 8.71 1.32
N HIS A 382 -8.45 7.95 0.29
CA HIS A 382 -9.02 6.61 0.45
C HIS A 382 -7.98 5.48 0.29
N THR A 383 -6.77 5.78 -0.19
CA THR A 383 -5.73 4.75 -0.39
C THR A 383 -4.77 4.69 0.79
N ASN A 384 -4.12 5.80 1.13
CA ASN A 384 -3.16 5.82 2.26
C ASN A 384 -2.96 7.25 2.79
N VAL A 385 -3.61 7.54 3.90
CA VAL A 385 -3.56 8.87 4.54
C VAL A 385 -2.16 9.19 5.06
N SER A 386 -1.42 8.20 5.53
CA SER A 386 -0.08 8.38 6.11
C SER A 386 0.93 8.95 5.13
N MET A 387 0.81 8.65 3.83
CA MET A 387 1.73 9.14 2.78
C MET A 387 1.21 10.37 2.02
N SER A 388 0.00 10.85 2.33
CA SER A 388 -0.64 11.99 1.63
C SER A 388 0.15 13.29 1.74
N TRP A 389 0.97 13.46 2.79
CA TRP A 389 1.82 14.63 2.97
C TRP A 389 2.90 14.76 1.86
N ILE A 390 3.40 13.63 1.30
CA ILE A 390 4.38 13.62 0.19
C ILE A 390 3.75 14.24 -1.05
N ILE A 391 2.50 13.86 -1.34
CA ILE A 391 1.74 14.41 -2.46
C ILE A 391 1.44 15.89 -2.23
N GLY A 392 1.07 16.26 -0.99
CA GLY A 392 0.89 17.65 -0.59
C GLY A 392 2.13 18.50 -0.82
N LEU A 393 3.31 17.98 -0.46
CA LEU A 393 4.60 18.64 -0.69
C LEU A 393 4.90 18.80 -2.19
N ALA A 394 4.67 17.74 -2.98
CA ALA A 394 4.86 17.78 -4.44
C ALA A 394 3.97 18.84 -5.10
N VAL A 395 2.69 18.89 -4.72
CA VAL A 395 1.74 19.90 -5.21
C VAL A 395 2.19 21.30 -4.81
N ALA A 396 2.64 21.51 -3.57
CA ALA A 396 3.15 22.79 -3.10
C ALA A 396 4.36 23.27 -3.94
N ILE A 397 5.30 22.38 -4.24
CA ILE A 397 6.46 22.69 -5.10
C ILE A 397 5.98 23.10 -6.51
N ILE A 398 5.03 22.37 -7.10
CA ILE A 398 4.47 22.69 -8.42
C ILE A 398 3.79 24.07 -8.40
N VAL A 399 3.02 24.38 -7.37
CA VAL A 399 2.36 25.70 -7.23
C VAL A 399 3.38 26.82 -7.14
N VAL A 400 4.50 26.62 -6.41
CA VAL A 400 5.59 27.60 -6.33
C VAL A 400 6.24 27.81 -7.71
N ILE A 401 6.51 26.75 -8.46
CA ILE A 401 7.10 26.81 -9.81
C ILE A 401 6.16 27.56 -10.76
N VAL A 402 4.88 27.20 -10.78
CA VAL A 402 3.86 27.87 -11.61
C VAL A 402 3.71 29.32 -11.21
N GLY A 403 3.71 29.63 -9.91
CA GLY A 403 3.69 31.01 -9.40
C GLY A 403 4.89 31.82 -9.88
N PHE A 404 6.11 31.26 -9.80
CA PHE A 404 7.31 31.89 -10.32
C PHE A 404 7.18 32.21 -11.84
N LEU A 405 6.73 31.25 -12.63
CA LEU A 405 6.51 31.45 -14.07
C LEU A 405 5.49 32.55 -14.32
N PHE A 406 4.39 32.57 -13.59
CA PHE A 406 3.34 33.55 -13.77
C PHE A 406 3.80 34.97 -13.41
N PHE A 407 4.49 35.14 -12.30
CA PHE A 407 4.91 36.48 -11.82
C PHE A 407 6.18 36.98 -12.46
N VAL A 408 7.12 36.11 -12.88
CA VAL A 408 8.44 36.49 -13.42
C VAL A 408 8.48 36.43 -14.95
N VAL A 409 7.95 35.37 -15.55
CA VAL A 409 8.09 35.12 -17.00
C VAL A 409 6.96 35.79 -17.80
N MET A 410 5.69 35.75 -17.33
CA MET A 410 4.58 36.33 -18.07
C MET A 410 4.73 37.84 -18.38
N PRO A 411 5.24 38.70 -17.49
CA PRO A 411 5.49 40.10 -17.83
C PRO A 411 6.50 40.28 -18.94
N LYS A 412 7.45 39.36 -19.10
CA LYS A 412 8.48 39.41 -20.16
C LYS A 412 7.89 39.19 -21.56
N PHE A 413 6.81 38.42 -21.68
CA PHE A 413 6.13 38.29 -22.97
C PHE A 413 5.57 39.62 -23.49
N LYS A 414 5.02 40.43 -22.58
CA LYS A 414 4.56 41.78 -22.95
C LYS A 414 5.74 42.69 -23.36
N LEU A 415 6.88 42.55 -22.67
CA LEU A 415 8.10 43.26 -23.04
C LEU A 415 8.63 42.84 -24.43
N ILE A 416 8.60 41.55 -24.75
CA ILE A 416 8.97 41.02 -26.06
C ILE A 416 8.13 41.67 -27.14
N GLN A 417 6.79 41.75 -26.99
CA GLN A 417 5.93 42.43 -27.97
C GLN A 417 6.32 43.87 -28.20
N ASN A 418 6.54 44.63 -27.14
CA ASN A 418 6.99 46.02 -27.29
C ASN A 418 8.33 46.14 -27.99
N GLN A 419 9.26 45.17 -27.75
CA GLN A 419 10.57 45.12 -28.40
C GLN A 419 10.46 44.74 -29.90
N VAL A 420 9.55 43.82 -30.23
CA VAL A 420 9.24 43.50 -31.64
C VAL A 420 8.66 44.69 -32.37
N ASP A 421 7.75 45.43 -31.74
CA ASP A 421 7.16 46.64 -32.32
C ASP A 421 8.25 47.71 -32.56
N ARG A 422 9.20 47.89 -31.61
CA ARG A 422 10.34 48.77 -31.74
C ARG A 422 11.25 48.32 -32.89
N LEU A 423 11.59 47.06 -33.00
CA LEU A 423 12.39 46.51 -34.10
C LEU A 423 11.74 46.72 -35.44
N ASN A 424 10.42 46.48 -35.54
CA ASN A 424 9.64 46.73 -36.75
C ASN A 424 9.60 48.22 -37.11
N LEU A 425 9.53 49.13 -36.14
CA LEU A 425 9.56 50.57 -36.36
C LEU A 425 10.91 50.98 -36.96
N VAL A 426 12.01 50.58 -36.31
CA VAL A 426 13.39 50.87 -36.78
C VAL A 426 13.60 50.31 -38.19
N SER A 427 13.19 49.06 -38.43
CA SER A 427 13.26 48.44 -39.77
C SER A 427 12.47 49.22 -40.83
N ARG A 428 11.29 49.68 -40.50
CA ARG A 428 10.43 50.48 -41.43
C ARG A 428 11.09 51.83 -41.73
N GLU A 429 11.60 52.52 -40.70
CA GLU A 429 12.29 53.81 -40.87
C GLU A 429 13.49 53.64 -41.78
N ILE A 430 14.35 52.64 -41.60
CA ILE A 430 15.51 52.34 -42.43
C ILE A 430 15.09 52.06 -43.87
N LEU A 431 14.08 51.18 -44.07
CA LEU A 431 13.62 50.82 -45.42
C LEU A 431 13.02 52.04 -46.17
N THR A 432 12.23 52.86 -45.46
CA THR A 432 11.58 54.02 -46.07
C THR A 432 12.61 55.13 -46.33
N GLY A 433 13.61 55.32 -45.45
CA GLY A 433 14.65 56.33 -45.54
C GLY A 433 15.92 55.87 -46.27
N LEU A 434 15.96 54.71 -46.95
CA LEU A 434 17.16 54.08 -47.48
C LEU A 434 17.95 54.98 -48.43
N SER A 435 17.28 55.76 -49.29
CA SER A 435 17.91 56.71 -50.20
C SER A 435 18.60 57.86 -49.48
N VAL A 436 18.03 58.34 -48.39
CA VAL A 436 18.57 59.41 -47.56
C VAL A 436 19.77 58.91 -46.76
N ILE A 437 19.64 57.73 -46.14
CA ILE A 437 20.73 57.06 -45.41
C ILE A 437 21.97 56.87 -46.29
N ARG A 438 21.78 56.46 -47.54
CA ARG A 438 22.84 56.32 -48.53
C ARG A 438 23.46 57.64 -48.94
N ALA A 439 22.61 58.68 -49.15
CA ALA A 439 23.07 59.98 -49.57
C ALA A 439 23.96 60.69 -48.51
N PHE A 440 23.62 60.47 -47.23
CA PHE A 440 24.36 61.08 -46.10
C PHE A 440 25.41 60.17 -45.49
N GLY A 441 25.58 58.94 -45.98
CA GLY A 441 26.62 58.00 -45.47
C GLY A 441 26.39 57.53 -44.06
N THR A 442 25.14 57.48 -43.56
CA THR A 442 24.79 57.14 -42.16
C THR A 442 24.41 55.66 -41.95
N GLN A 443 24.82 54.76 -42.87
CA GLN A 443 24.49 53.32 -42.81
C GLN A 443 24.92 52.69 -41.52
N LYS A 444 26.16 53.00 -41.06
CA LYS A 444 26.69 52.40 -39.83
C LYS A 444 25.89 52.80 -38.57
N HIS A 445 25.41 54.03 -38.50
CA HIS A 445 24.54 54.50 -37.41
C HIS A 445 23.22 53.75 -37.35
N GLU A 446 22.58 53.53 -38.53
CA GLU A 446 21.32 52.82 -38.59
C GLU A 446 21.51 51.29 -38.34
N GLU A 447 22.63 50.70 -38.73
CA GLU A 447 23.00 49.35 -38.38
C GLU A 447 23.17 49.18 -36.87
N GLU A 448 23.87 50.09 -36.20
CA GLU A 448 24.02 50.09 -34.75
C GLU A 448 22.66 50.25 -34.04
N ARG A 449 21.80 51.12 -34.51
CA ARG A 449 20.47 51.35 -33.97
C ARG A 449 19.56 50.11 -34.12
N PHE A 450 19.67 49.40 -35.25
CA PHE A 450 18.96 48.11 -35.46
C PHE A 450 19.52 47.02 -34.56
N ASP A 451 20.84 46.90 -34.49
CA ASP A 451 21.52 45.89 -33.68
C ASP A 451 21.20 46.05 -32.18
N ASP A 452 21.14 47.27 -31.66
CA ASP A 452 20.71 47.56 -30.30
C ASP A 452 19.27 47.10 -30.03
N ALA A 453 18.34 47.36 -30.94
CA ALA A 453 16.97 46.89 -30.83
C ALA A 453 16.89 45.36 -30.89
N ASN A 454 17.67 44.73 -31.78
CA ASN A 454 17.74 43.28 -31.95
C ASN A 454 18.37 42.58 -30.72
N LYS A 455 19.48 43.14 -30.18
CA LYS A 455 20.12 42.63 -28.95
C LYS A 455 19.18 42.66 -27.75
N ALA A 456 18.42 43.75 -27.59
CA ALA A 456 17.43 43.88 -26.51
C ALA A 456 16.34 42.79 -26.62
N LEU A 457 15.80 42.57 -27.81
CA LEU A 457 14.83 41.51 -28.11
C LEU A 457 15.42 40.12 -27.85
N THR A 458 16.62 39.86 -28.37
CA THR A 458 17.31 38.58 -28.21
C THR A 458 17.56 38.26 -26.74
N LYS A 459 18.02 39.21 -25.93
CA LYS A 459 18.26 39.02 -24.50
C LYS A 459 16.98 38.61 -23.75
N THR A 460 15.86 39.27 -24.06
CA THR A 460 14.56 38.96 -23.40
C THR A 460 14.03 37.59 -23.87
N ASN A 461 14.10 37.30 -25.17
CA ASN A 461 13.72 36.01 -25.72
C ASN A 461 14.55 34.85 -25.11
N LEU A 462 15.85 35.04 -24.97
CA LEU A 462 16.76 34.05 -24.40
C LEU A 462 16.41 33.74 -22.94
N PHE A 463 16.06 34.78 -22.16
CA PHE A 463 15.59 34.59 -20.77
C PHE A 463 14.31 33.78 -20.72
N VAL A 464 13.29 34.16 -21.52
CA VAL A 464 12.01 33.47 -21.54
C VAL A 464 12.16 32.02 -22.01
N ASN A 465 12.91 31.79 -23.11
CA ASN A 465 13.13 30.45 -23.63
C ASN A 465 13.90 29.56 -22.65
N ARG A 466 14.91 30.07 -21.97
CA ARG A 466 15.64 29.33 -20.92
C ARG A 466 14.71 28.95 -19.76
N ALA A 467 13.88 29.90 -19.28
CA ALA A 467 12.91 29.63 -18.22
C ALA A 467 11.89 28.56 -18.63
N MET A 468 11.38 28.63 -19.87
CA MET A 468 10.42 27.64 -20.40
C MET A 468 11.06 26.28 -20.63
N THR A 469 12.28 26.21 -21.15
CA THR A 469 13.00 24.95 -21.36
C THR A 469 13.32 24.24 -20.05
N PHE A 470 13.62 25.01 -19.01
CA PHE A 470 13.93 24.46 -17.68
C PHE A 470 12.67 23.89 -16.96
N MET A 471 11.49 24.36 -17.34
CA MET A 471 10.22 23.95 -16.73
C MET A 471 9.92 22.46 -16.96
N MET A 472 10.13 21.94 -18.16
CA MET A 472 9.79 20.57 -18.52
C MET A 472 10.57 19.51 -17.71
N PRO A 473 11.89 19.56 -17.59
CA PRO A 473 12.63 18.61 -16.76
C PRO A 473 12.29 18.72 -15.27
N LEU A 474 11.96 19.93 -14.81
CA LEU A 474 11.67 20.20 -13.40
C LEU A 474 10.29 19.73 -12.99
#